data_05e0abf70bc6065d97cd190ff8b8f1cd
#
_entry.id   05e0abf70bc6065d97cd190ff8b8f1cd
#
_cell.length_a   1.000
_cell.length_b   1.000
_cell.length_c   1.000
_cell.angle_alpha   90.00
_cell.angle_beta   90.00
_cell.angle_gamma   90.00
#
_symmetry.space_group_name_H-M   'P 1'
#
loop_
_entity.id
_entity.type
_entity.pdbx_description
1 polymer ?
#
loop_
_entity_poly.entity_id
_entity_poly.type
_entity_poly.pdbx_seq_one_letter_code
_entity_poly.pdbx_strand_id
1 'polypeptide(L)'
;MSRSSHSGSKPKLACEISADRVLAGRVSDSGGHMLEACASNELDPGSVVPDLIETNLRQPDRVYEAIRDTLASLGTRSRDVIAVLPDAAVRVMLLDFETLPSKRDEAESVVRFRLKKSLPFDVEKAKVSYHAQASNGGVRVIAAVALNNVIEDYEAAFRQAGYEPGIVVPSMLAALGAANAQQPALVIKVDAHTTSIAILDQQKLLLFRTLENTRGLTITGEQLAEEVYPSVVFFQDTYHLNIGQIFVAGLPESGGAAPALRAQTGAEVSELVTASQLGGSAGTIANWRMAGVVGSLLS
;
A
#
# COMPACT_ATOMS: atom_id res chain seq x y z
N MET A 1 -1.69 20.04 -23.55
CA MET A 1 -2.54 20.79 -22.63
C MET A 1 -1.90 20.81 -21.26
N SER A 2 -1.80 21.97 -20.68
CA SER A 2 -0.97 22.39 -19.55
C SER A 2 -1.15 21.51 -18.31
N ARG A 3 -0.08 20.86 -17.84
CA ARG A 3 0.01 20.33 -16.48
C ARG A 3 0.31 21.51 -15.57
N SER A 4 -0.66 21.91 -14.76
CA SER A 4 -0.39 22.79 -13.65
C SER A 4 0.51 22.02 -12.67
N SER A 5 1.78 22.40 -12.63
CA SER A 5 2.70 22.04 -11.56
C SER A 5 2.21 22.73 -10.28
N HIS A 6 1.29 22.08 -9.57
CA HIS A 6 1.05 22.44 -8.20
C HIS A 6 2.28 21.99 -7.41
N SER A 7 3.13 22.93 -7.02
CA SER A 7 4.06 22.77 -5.91
C SER A 7 3.25 22.80 -4.60
N GLY A 8 2.27 21.93 -4.49
CA GLY A 8 1.46 21.76 -3.31
C GLY A 8 2.22 20.95 -2.26
N SER A 9 2.12 21.35 -1.00
CA SER A 9 2.51 20.51 0.11
C SER A 9 1.77 19.17 0.02
N LYS A 10 2.41 18.08 0.50
CA LYS A 10 1.81 16.74 0.57
C LYS A 10 0.42 16.84 1.23
N PRO A 11 -0.63 16.17 0.67
CA PRO A 11 -1.95 16.17 1.30
C PRO A 11 -1.87 15.67 2.75
N LYS A 12 -2.67 16.27 3.63
CA LYS A 12 -2.72 15.94 5.06
C LYS A 12 -3.85 14.99 5.40
N LEU A 13 -4.59 14.56 4.40
CA LEU A 13 -5.62 13.54 4.45
C LEU A 13 -5.17 12.33 3.67
N ALA A 14 -5.46 11.14 4.18
CA ALA A 14 -5.41 9.91 3.42
C ALA A 14 -6.69 9.13 3.62
N CYS A 15 -7.11 8.44 2.57
CA CYS A 15 -8.28 7.57 2.59
C CYS A 15 -7.98 6.28 1.86
N GLU A 16 -8.09 5.17 2.57
CA GLU A 16 -7.90 3.81 2.06
C GLU A 16 -9.26 3.16 1.80
N ILE A 17 -9.40 2.60 0.61
CA ILE A 17 -10.54 1.78 0.22
C ILE A 17 -10.10 0.32 0.28
N SER A 18 -10.81 -0.51 1.03
CA SER A 18 -10.65 -1.96 1.05
C SER A 18 -11.96 -2.65 0.64
N ALA A 19 -11.97 -3.98 0.57
CA ALA A 19 -13.16 -4.74 0.17
C ALA A 19 -14.31 -4.62 1.18
N ASP A 20 -13.99 -4.37 2.46
CA ASP A 20 -14.93 -4.40 3.59
C ASP A 20 -15.18 -3.02 4.22
N ARG A 21 -14.40 -2.01 3.88
CA ARG A 21 -14.50 -0.68 4.51
C ARG A 21 -13.74 0.43 3.80
N VAL A 22 -14.05 1.65 4.20
CA VAL A 22 -13.27 2.86 3.94
C VAL A 22 -12.64 3.31 5.25
N LEU A 23 -11.34 3.59 5.23
CA LEU A 23 -10.54 4.09 6.35
C LEU A 23 -9.97 5.45 5.98
N ALA A 24 -9.98 6.39 6.90
CA ALA A 24 -9.34 7.68 6.65
C ALA A 24 -8.60 8.20 7.87
N GLY A 25 -7.61 9.05 7.62
CA GLY A 25 -6.85 9.70 8.67
C GLY A 25 -6.41 11.10 8.25
N ARG A 26 -6.14 11.91 9.27
CA ARG A 26 -5.64 13.28 9.13
C ARG A 26 -4.45 13.49 10.06
N VAL A 27 -3.41 14.18 9.54
CA VAL A 27 -2.31 14.71 10.35
C VAL A 27 -2.53 16.18 10.65
N SER A 28 -1.90 16.67 11.72
CA SER A 28 -1.93 18.07 12.13
C SER A 28 -1.28 18.99 11.09
N ASP A 29 -1.70 20.25 11.07
CA ASP A 29 -1.09 21.29 10.25
C ASP A 29 0.36 21.62 10.63
N SER A 30 0.71 21.42 11.88
CA SER A 30 2.06 21.62 12.41
C SER A 30 3.03 20.46 12.10
N GLY A 31 2.54 19.39 11.47
CA GLY A 31 3.28 18.13 11.32
C GLY A 31 3.29 17.33 12.63
N GLY A 32 3.58 16.04 12.56
CA GLY A 32 3.61 15.16 13.73
C GLY A 32 3.85 13.72 13.34
N HIS A 33 4.23 12.91 14.32
CA HIS A 33 4.44 11.46 14.13
C HIS A 33 3.20 10.63 14.46
N MET A 34 2.03 11.27 14.56
CA MET A 34 0.76 10.61 14.85
C MET A 34 -0.39 11.24 14.06
N LEU A 35 -1.44 10.46 13.86
CA LEU A 35 -2.69 10.96 13.31
C LEU A 35 -3.41 11.81 14.36
N GLU A 36 -3.94 12.95 13.94
CA GLU A 36 -4.77 13.82 14.78
C GLU A 36 -6.21 13.28 14.88
N ALA A 37 -6.71 12.73 13.77
CA ALA A 37 -8.03 12.10 13.69
C ALA A 37 -8.00 10.92 12.72
N CYS A 38 -8.84 9.92 12.99
CA CYS A 38 -9.11 8.83 12.07
C CYS A 38 -10.60 8.45 12.12
N ALA A 39 -11.07 7.87 11.01
CA ALA A 39 -12.45 7.43 10.85
C ALA A 39 -12.53 6.16 10.00
N SER A 40 -13.60 5.39 10.17
CA SER A 40 -13.88 4.19 9.42
C SER A 40 -15.37 4.09 9.12
N ASN A 41 -15.70 3.62 7.92
CA ASN A 41 -17.07 3.27 7.54
C ASN A 41 -17.05 1.90 6.86
N GLU A 42 -17.93 1.00 7.27
CA GLU A 42 -18.04 -0.33 6.69
C GLU A 42 -18.72 -0.29 5.33
N LEU A 43 -18.31 -1.18 4.45
CA LEU A 43 -18.92 -1.41 3.15
C LEU A 43 -19.67 -2.74 3.15
N ASP A 44 -20.82 -2.75 2.45
CA ASP A 44 -21.56 -3.98 2.22
C ASP A 44 -20.69 -5.00 1.47
N PRO A 45 -20.75 -6.28 1.81
CA PRO A 45 -19.99 -7.33 1.12
C PRO A 45 -20.23 -7.29 -0.40
N GLY A 46 -19.13 -7.28 -1.17
CA GLY A 46 -19.18 -7.21 -2.63
C GLY A 46 -19.39 -5.83 -3.23
N SER A 47 -19.46 -4.75 -2.42
CA SER A 47 -19.47 -3.37 -2.94
C SER A 47 -18.17 -3.01 -3.65
N VAL A 48 -17.06 -3.48 -3.12
CA VAL A 48 -15.73 -3.40 -3.71
C VAL A 48 -15.16 -4.81 -3.85
N VAL A 49 -14.82 -5.18 -5.09
CA VAL A 49 -14.16 -6.45 -5.42
C VAL A 49 -12.86 -6.11 -6.14
N PRO A 50 -11.76 -5.96 -5.40
CA PRO A 50 -10.51 -5.53 -5.99
C PRO A 50 -9.96 -6.57 -6.97
N ASP A 51 -9.67 -6.12 -8.18
CA ASP A 51 -9.15 -6.93 -9.27
C ASP A 51 -8.27 -6.09 -10.19
N LEU A 52 -7.29 -6.72 -10.82
CA LEU A 52 -6.33 -6.06 -11.69
C LEU A 52 -6.91 -5.65 -13.06
N ILE A 53 -7.95 -6.35 -13.53
CA ILE A 53 -8.49 -6.24 -14.89
C ILE A 53 -9.96 -5.80 -14.87
N GLU A 54 -10.74 -6.36 -13.95
CA GLU A 54 -12.18 -6.17 -13.86
C GLU A 54 -12.56 -4.86 -13.17
N THR A 55 -13.80 -4.42 -13.36
CA THR A 55 -14.36 -3.29 -12.60
C THR A 55 -14.39 -3.61 -11.10
N ASN A 56 -13.76 -2.79 -10.30
CA ASN A 56 -13.59 -3.01 -8.86
C ASN A 56 -14.78 -2.51 -8.04
N LEU A 57 -15.34 -1.35 -8.40
CA LEU A 57 -16.45 -0.74 -7.66
C LEU A 57 -17.77 -1.27 -8.21
N ARG A 58 -18.32 -2.33 -7.57
CA ARG A 58 -19.57 -2.97 -7.98
C ARG A 58 -20.81 -2.18 -7.55
N GLN A 59 -20.69 -1.40 -6.48
CA GLN A 59 -21.72 -0.50 -5.98
C GLN A 59 -21.12 0.90 -5.77
N PRO A 60 -20.80 1.63 -6.85
CA PRO A 60 -20.05 2.89 -6.79
C PRO A 60 -20.73 3.94 -5.90
N ASP A 61 -22.08 4.03 -5.90
CA ASP A 61 -22.84 4.97 -5.07
C ASP A 61 -22.58 4.76 -3.58
N ARG A 62 -22.53 3.50 -3.13
CA ARG A 62 -22.23 3.14 -1.74
C ARG A 62 -20.80 3.50 -1.36
N VAL A 63 -19.86 3.29 -2.30
CA VAL A 63 -18.45 3.58 -2.05
C VAL A 63 -18.20 5.08 -1.92
N TYR A 64 -18.75 5.92 -2.80
CA TYR A 64 -18.55 7.36 -2.67
C TYR A 64 -19.28 7.96 -1.45
N GLU A 65 -20.46 7.44 -1.06
CA GLU A 65 -21.13 7.81 0.19
C GLU A 65 -20.23 7.50 1.40
N ALA A 66 -19.66 6.28 1.45
CA ALA A 66 -18.74 5.88 2.50
C ALA A 66 -17.48 6.77 2.54
N ILE A 67 -16.88 7.09 1.38
CA ILE A 67 -15.73 8.00 1.30
C ILE A 67 -16.09 9.38 1.84
N ARG A 68 -17.22 9.94 1.38
CA ARG A 68 -17.71 11.27 1.80
C ARG A 68 -17.90 11.32 3.30
N ASP A 69 -18.62 10.35 3.86
CA ASP A 69 -19.01 10.37 5.27
C ASP A 69 -17.77 10.13 6.17
N THR A 70 -16.85 9.23 5.75
CA THR A 70 -15.60 8.96 6.48
C THR A 70 -14.71 10.21 6.51
N LEU A 71 -14.48 10.85 5.36
CA LEU A 71 -13.63 12.03 5.28
C LEU A 71 -14.26 13.27 5.94
N ALA A 72 -15.59 13.43 5.84
CA ALA A 72 -16.32 14.53 6.48
C ALA A 72 -16.21 14.47 8.02
N SER A 73 -16.20 13.26 8.60
CA SER A 73 -16.08 13.05 10.05
C SER A 73 -14.73 13.51 10.63
N LEU A 74 -13.68 13.66 9.79
CA LEU A 74 -12.38 14.17 10.22
C LEU A 74 -12.33 15.67 10.51
N GLY A 75 -13.41 16.40 10.25
CA GLY A 75 -13.57 17.81 10.66
C GLY A 75 -12.57 18.77 10.00
N THR A 76 -12.21 18.57 8.73
CA THR A 76 -11.30 19.44 7.99
C THR A 76 -11.96 20.09 6.78
N ARG A 77 -11.42 21.23 6.35
CA ARG A 77 -11.83 21.90 5.11
C ARG A 77 -11.01 21.48 3.89
N SER A 78 -9.87 20.81 4.09
CA SER A 78 -9.06 20.31 2.97
C SER A 78 -9.86 19.32 2.14
N ARG A 79 -9.68 19.39 0.84
CA ARG A 79 -10.27 18.46 -0.14
C ARG A 79 -9.21 17.62 -0.83
N ASP A 80 -7.92 17.96 -0.69
CA ASP A 80 -6.83 17.18 -1.23
C ASP A 80 -6.59 15.95 -0.37
N VAL A 81 -6.58 14.78 -0.99
CA VAL A 81 -6.47 13.49 -0.30
C VAL A 81 -5.45 12.58 -0.99
N ILE A 82 -4.75 11.76 -0.21
CA ILE A 82 -4.03 10.60 -0.70
C ILE A 82 -5.03 9.45 -0.78
N ALA A 83 -5.29 8.98 -2.00
CA ALA A 83 -6.13 7.81 -2.25
C ALA A 83 -5.27 6.54 -2.14
N VAL A 84 -5.58 5.69 -1.16
CA VAL A 84 -4.91 4.42 -0.96
C VAL A 84 -5.80 3.31 -1.50
N LEU A 85 -5.31 2.59 -2.52
CA LEU A 85 -6.07 1.57 -3.24
C LEU A 85 -5.71 0.16 -2.78
N PRO A 86 -6.65 -0.81 -2.89
CA PRO A 86 -6.37 -2.22 -2.61
C PRO A 86 -5.20 -2.76 -3.45
N ASP A 87 -4.36 -3.59 -2.85
CA ASP A 87 -3.18 -4.14 -3.54
C ASP A 87 -3.56 -5.02 -4.74
N ALA A 88 -4.71 -5.70 -4.72
CA ALA A 88 -5.19 -6.51 -5.84
C ALA A 88 -5.55 -5.68 -7.09
N ALA A 89 -5.80 -4.37 -6.95
CA ALA A 89 -6.12 -3.48 -8.07
C ALA A 89 -4.87 -2.94 -8.81
N VAL A 90 -3.67 -3.15 -8.25
CA VAL A 90 -2.43 -2.56 -8.76
C VAL A 90 -1.32 -3.61 -8.81
N ARG A 91 -0.66 -3.75 -9.95
CA ARG A 91 0.52 -4.61 -10.08
C ARG A 91 1.77 -3.84 -9.70
N VAL A 92 2.46 -4.26 -8.65
CA VAL A 92 3.78 -3.71 -8.27
C VAL A 92 4.87 -4.69 -8.69
N MET A 93 5.90 -4.18 -9.37
CA MET A 93 7.00 -4.97 -9.88
C MET A 93 8.34 -4.31 -9.60
N LEU A 94 9.34 -5.12 -9.26
CA LEU A 94 10.74 -4.72 -9.19
C LEU A 94 11.44 -5.11 -10.48
N LEU A 95 12.07 -4.15 -11.15
CA LEU A 95 12.78 -4.33 -12.40
C LEU A 95 14.21 -3.85 -12.24
N ASP A 96 15.18 -4.71 -12.55
CA ASP A 96 16.59 -4.36 -12.52
C ASP A 96 17.07 -3.95 -13.91
N PHE A 97 17.83 -2.86 -13.97
CA PHE A 97 18.45 -2.28 -15.17
C PHE A 97 19.94 -2.00 -14.88
N GLU A 98 20.80 -2.16 -15.88
CA GLU A 98 22.18 -1.69 -15.78
C GLU A 98 22.21 -0.16 -15.68
N THR A 99 21.43 0.51 -16.51
CA THR A 99 21.30 1.96 -16.54
C THR A 99 19.89 2.36 -16.97
N LEU A 100 19.46 3.56 -16.57
CA LEU A 100 18.24 4.19 -17.08
C LEU A 100 18.58 5.51 -17.78
N PRO A 101 17.87 5.87 -18.86
CA PRO A 101 18.01 7.18 -19.48
C PRO A 101 17.77 8.30 -18.46
N SER A 102 18.54 9.40 -18.58
CA SER A 102 18.37 10.57 -17.71
C SER A 102 17.08 11.35 -17.97
N LYS A 103 16.58 11.31 -19.21
CA LYS A 103 15.31 11.94 -19.57
C LYS A 103 14.16 11.06 -19.14
N ARG A 104 13.21 11.66 -18.43
CA ARG A 104 12.06 10.97 -17.84
C ARG A 104 11.24 10.19 -18.87
N ASP A 105 10.94 10.80 -20.01
CA ASP A 105 10.09 10.18 -21.05
C ASP A 105 10.80 8.98 -21.69
N GLU A 106 12.12 9.06 -21.91
CA GLU A 106 12.93 7.93 -22.40
C GLU A 106 12.99 6.80 -21.36
N ALA A 107 13.21 7.13 -20.10
CA ALA A 107 13.21 6.17 -19.00
C ALA A 107 11.82 5.49 -18.85
N GLU A 108 10.74 6.25 -18.91
CA GLU A 108 9.37 5.70 -18.87
C GLU A 108 9.14 4.72 -20.03
N SER A 109 9.57 5.05 -21.21
CA SER A 109 9.44 4.18 -22.40
C SER A 109 10.17 2.85 -22.20
N VAL A 110 11.39 2.88 -21.61
CA VAL A 110 12.17 1.67 -21.29
C VAL A 110 11.48 0.84 -20.22
N VAL A 111 10.94 1.47 -19.17
CA VAL A 111 10.19 0.79 -18.11
C VAL A 111 8.92 0.14 -18.69
N ARG A 112 8.13 0.85 -19.50
CA ARG A 112 6.93 0.32 -20.17
C ARG A 112 7.27 -0.88 -21.06
N PHE A 113 8.33 -0.78 -21.85
CA PHE A 113 8.79 -1.89 -22.70
C PHE A 113 9.11 -3.15 -21.89
N ARG A 114 9.77 -2.99 -20.73
CA ARG A 114 10.10 -4.12 -19.85
C ARG A 114 8.85 -4.73 -19.22
N LEU A 115 7.89 -3.89 -18.81
CA LEU A 115 6.63 -4.31 -18.21
C LEU A 115 5.74 -5.10 -19.17
N LYS A 116 5.73 -4.76 -20.47
CA LYS A 116 4.87 -5.35 -21.49
C LYS A 116 4.86 -6.89 -21.51
N LYS A 117 5.99 -7.52 -21.19
CA LYS A 117 6.13 -8.98 -21.20
C LYS A 117 5.59 -9.67 -19.92
N SER A 118 5.31 -8.90 -18.87
CA SER A 118 4.99 -9.43 -17.54
C SER A 118 3.58 -9.07 -17.07
N LEU A 119 2.85 -8.29 -17.87
CA LEU A 119 1.49 -7.87 -17.55
C LEU A 119 0.46 -8.73 -18.31
N PRO A 120 -0.69 -9.06 -17.69
CA PRO A 120 -1.76 -9.80 -18.34
C PRO A 120 -2.63 -8.94 -19.26
N PHE A 121 -2.29 -7.64 -19.43
CA PHE A 121 -3.00 -6.66 -20.23
C PHE A 121 -2.02 -5.76 -20.99
N ASP A 122 -2.55 -4.97 -21.92
CA ASP A 122 -1.76 -4.04 -22.71
C ASP A 122 -1.32 -2.84 -21.85
N VAL A 123 0.01 -2.65 -21.73
CA VAL A 123 0.61 -1.55 -20.97
C VAL A 123 0.22 -0.16 -21.48
N GLU A 124 -0.18 -0.04 -22.76
CA GLU A 124 -0.63 1.23 -23.33
C GLU A 124 -1.99 1.66 -22.78
N LYS A 125 -2.78 0.72 -22.24
CA LYS A 125 -4.05 0.98 -21.57
C LYS A 125 -3.90 1.18 -20.06
N ALA A 126 -2.66 1.27 -19.58
CA ALA A 126 -2.36 1.34 -18.16
C ALA A 126 -1.67 2.65 -17.75
N LYS A 127 -1.98 3.12 -16.56
CA LYS A 127 -1.15 4.07 -15.83
C LYS A 127 0.08 3.36 -15.28
N VAL A 128 1.26 3.90 -15.55
CA VAL A 128 2.53 3.44 -15.01
C VAL A 128 3.14 4.56 -14.19
N SER A 129 3.43 4.27 -12.95
CA SER A 129 4.24 5.13 -12.08
C SER A 129 5.46 4.34 -11.64
N TYR A 130 6.62 4.98 -11.54
CA TYR A 130 7.82 4.29 -11.11
C TYR A 130 8.74 5.18 -10.26
N HIS A 131 9.49 4.53 -9.40
CA HIS A 131 10.58 5.09 -8.62
C HIS A 131 11.86 4.30 -8.87
N ALA A 132 12.96 5.01 -9.11
CA ALA A 132 14.28 4.39 -9.33
C ALA A 132 15.13 4.53 -8.08
N GLN A 133 15.70 3.43 -7.62
CA GLN A 133 16.66 3.39 -6.51
C GLN A 133 17.98 2.77 -6.98
N ALA A 134 19.09 3.22 -6.38
CA ALA A 134 20.39 2.62 -6.66
C ALA A 134 20.43 1.17 -6.18
N SER A 135 20.98 0.29 -7.00
CA SER A 135 21.18 -1.13 -6.72
C SER A 135 22.64 -1.52 -6.99
N ASN A 136 23.08 -2.67 -6.49
CA ASN A 136 24.44 -3.17 -6.71
C ASN A 136 24.70 -3.38 -8.21
N GLY A 137 25.49 -2.47 -8.81
CA GLY A 137 25.85 -2.52 -10.22
C GLY A 137 24.80 -1.97 -11.19
N GLY A 138 23.77 -1.26 -10.72
CA GLY A 138 22.74 -0.74 -11.60
C GLY A 138 21.64 0.07 -10.90
N VAL A 139 20.47 0.04 -11.49
CA VAL A 139 19.27 0.76 -11.03
C VAL A 139 18.14 -0.24 -10.87
N ARG A 140 17.50 -0.27 -9.70
CA ARG A 140 16.26 -0.98 -9.47
C ARG A 140 15.09 -0.03 -9.58
N VAL A 141 14.11 -0.38 -10.38
CA VAL A 141 12.87 0.35 -10.56
C VAL A 141 11.75 -0.37 -9.82
N ILE A 142 11.06 0.37 -8.98
CA ILE A 142 9.78 -0.03 -8.36
C ILE A 142 8.70 0.55 -9.27
N ALA A 143 8.00 -0.30 -10.01
CA ALA A 143 6.94 0.11 -10.92
C ALA A 143 5.58 -0.30 -10.36
N ALA A 144 4.65 0.65 -10.29
CA ALA A 144 3.23 0.41 -9.99
C ALA A 144 2.42 0.61 -11.26
N VAL A 145 1.60 -0.39 -11.60
CA VAL A 145 0.85 -0.44 -12.86
C VAL A 145 -0.60 -0.83 -12.59
N ALA A 146 -1.53 -0.04 -13.11
CA ALA A 146 -2.95 -0.36 -13.07
C ALA A 146 -3.62 0.07 -14.36
N LEU A 147 -4.69 -0.61 -14.78
CA LEU A 147 -5.48 -0.20 -15.93
C LEU A 147 -6.06 1.22 -15.73
N ASN A 148 -6.11 2.00 -16.80
CA ASN A 148 -6.61 3.37 -16.76
C ASN A 148 -8.04 3.43 -16.22
N ASN A 149 -8.94 2.56 -16.71
CA ASN A 149 -10.32 2.50 -16.27
C ASN A 149 -10.44 2.19 -14.76
N VAL A 150 -9.61 1.29 -14.23
CA VAL A 150 -9.62 0.96 -12.78
C VAL A 150 -9.23 2.20 -11.95
N ILE A 151 -8.15 2.90 -12.34
CA ILE A 151 -7.74 4.12 -11.64
C ILE A 151 -8.80 5.22 -11.77
N GLU A 152 -9.37 5.40 -12.96
CA GLU A 152 -10.40 6.41 -13.24
C GLU A 152 -11.67 6.19 -12.40
N ASP A 153 -12.08 4.92 -12.21
CA ASP A 153 -13.23 4.57 -11.37
C ASP A 153 -12.99 4.98 -9.91
N TYR A 154 -11.81 4.67 -9.34
CA TYR A 154 -11.46 5.08 -7.98
C TYR A 154 -11.35 6.60 -7.86
N GLU A 155 -10.65 7.27 -8.78
CA GLU A 155 -10.52 8.72 -8.78
C GLU A 155 -11.91 9.40 -8.91
N ALA A 156 -12.82 8.85 -9.74
CA ALA A 156 -14.18 9.35 -9.89
C ALA A 156 -14.97 9.23 -8.58
N ALA A 157 -14.84 8.11 -7.85
CA ALA A 157 -15.49 7.93 -6.56
C ALA A 157 -15.06 9.01 -5.54
N PHE A 158 -13.78 9.35 -5.47
CA PHE A 158 -13.28 10.43 -4.61
C PHE A 158 -13.84 11.80 -5.05
N ARG A 159 -13.84 12.11 -6.36
CA ARG A 159 -14.36 13.38 -6.88
C ARG A 159 -15.87 13.52 -6.64
N GLN A 160 -16.63 12.45 -6.81
CA GLN A 160 -18.06 12.41 -6.49
C GLN A 160 -18.32 12.61 -4.99
N ALA A 161 -17.45 12.10 -4.13
CA ALA A 161 -17.49 12.36 -2.70
C ALA A 161 -17.09 13.81 -2.32
N GLY A 162 -16.62 14.62 -3.28
CA GLY A 162 -16.21 16.01 -3.09
C GLY A 162 -14.74 16.19 -2.67
N TYR A 163 -13.87 15.21 -2.97
CA TYR A 163 -12.45 15.23 -2.66
C TYR A 163 -11.61 15.05 -3.92
N GLU A 164 -10.40 15.64 -3.94
CA GLU A 164 -9.47 15.54 -5.06
C GLU A 164 -8.32 14.59 -4.70
N PRO A 165 -8.21 13.42 -5.37
CA PRO A 165 -7.13 12.48 -5.15
C PRO A 165 -5.84 12.96 -5.84
N GLY A 166 -5.07 13.80 -5.16
CA GLY A 166 -3.82 14.33 -5.68
C GLY A 166 -2.69 13.29 -5.78
N ILE A 167 -2.75 12.27 -4.95
CA ILE A 167 -1.84 11.13 -4.94
C ILE A 167 -2.68 9.86 -4.89
N VAL A 168 -2.35 8.89 -5.74
CA VAL A 168 -2.95 7.55 -5.74
C VAL A 168 -1.84 6.52 -5.54
N VAL A 169 -1.98 5.66 -4.53
CA VAL A 169 -0.94 4.71 -4.13
C VAL A 169 -1.54 3.37 -3.71
N PRO A 170 -0.94 2.20 -4.07
CA PRO A 170 -1.40 0.91 -3.55
C PRO A 170 -1.09 0.78 -2.06
N SER A 171 -1.97 0.09 -1.36
CA SER A 171 -2.00 0.03 0.11
C SER A 171 -0.69 -0.47 0.72
N MET A 172 -0.08 -1.51 0.17
CA MET A 172 1.20 -2.01 0.69
C MET A 172 2.34 -1.00 0.50
N LEU A 173 2.43 -0.34 -0.68
CA LEU A 173 3.46 0.70 -0.86
C LEU A 173 3.25 1.90 0.07
N ALA A 174 1.99 2.27 0.32
CA ALA A 174 1.66 3.28 1.33
C ALA A 174 2.11 2.82 2.73
N ALA A 175 1.78 1.59 3.11
CA ALA A 175 2.11 1.01 4.41
C ALA A 175 3.62 0.98 4.70
N LEU A 176 4.47 0.79 3.67
CA LEU A 176 5.93 0.82 3.83
C LEU A 176 6.45 2.13 4.43
N GLY A 177 5.72 3.24 4.26
CA GLY A 177 6.06 4.51 4.90
C GLY A 177 6.00 4.50 6.42
N ALA A 178 5.31 3.54 7.03
CA ALA A 178 5.31 3.32 8.48
C ALA A 178 6.47 2.43 8.96
N ALA A 179 7.16 1.72 8.07
CA ALA A 179 8.24 0.81 8.41
C ALA A 179 9.56 1.56 8.61
N ASN A 180 10.09 1.56 9.82
CA ASN A 180 11.42 2.11 10.10
C ASN A 180 12.48 0.99 10.04
N ALA A 181 12.85 0.59 8.82
CA ALA A 181 13.76 -0.52 8.57
C ALA A 181 15.21 -0.05 8.42
N GLN A 182 16.01 -0.11 9.47
CA GLN A 182 17.44 0.19 9.46
C GLN A 182 18.31 -1.04 9.11
N GLN A 183 17.74 -2.22 9.22
CA GLN A 183 18.33 -3.53 8.90
C GLN A 183 17.31 -4.32 8.07
N PRO A 184 17.70 -5.47 7.48
CA PRO A 184 16.76 -6.26 6.70
C PRO A 184 15.47 -6.55 7.49
N ALA A 185 14.36 -6.02 7.01
CA ALA A 185 13.04 -6.14 7.63
C ALA A 185 12.02 -6.64 6.63
N LEU A 186 11.23 -7.61 7.07
CA LEU A 186 10.09 -8.14 6.34
C LEU A 186 8.83 -7.40 6.77
N VAL A 187 8.08 -6.87 5.83
CA VAL A 187 6.76 -6.29 6.05
C VAL A 187 5.71 -7.20 5.42
N ILE A 188 4.73 -7.59 6.21
CA ILE A 188 3.62 -8.43 5.79
C ILE A 188 2.33 -7.64 6.02
N LYS A 189 1.53 -7.49 4.97
CA LYS A 189 0.20 -6.89 5.06
C LYS A 189 -0.84 -7.86 4.52
N VAL A 190 -1.79 -8.21 5.37
CA VAL A 190 -2.89 -9.11 5.03
C VAL A 190 -4.17 -8.28 4.83
N ASP A 191 -4.89 -8.56 3.76
CA ASP A 191 -6.25 -8.06 3.58
C ASP A 191 -7.21 -9.21 3.17
N ALA A 192 -8.44 -8.88 2.79
CA ALA A 192 -9.44 -9.88 2.45
C ALA A 192 -9.08 -10.73 1.22
N HIS A 193 -8.25 -10.21 0.32
CA HIS A 193 -7.96 -10.83 -0.98
C HIS A 193 -6.48 -11.06 -1.23
N THR A 194 -5.60 -10.37 -0.51
CA THR A 194 -4.15 -10.46 -0.73
C THR A 194 -3.35 -10.58 0.55
N THR A 195 -2.22 -11.29 0.46
CA THR A 195 -1.09 -11.20 1.38
C THR A 195 0.05 -10.52 0.63
N SER A 196 0.31 -9.26 0.98
CA SER A 196 1.40 -8.47 0.39
C SER A 196 2.65 -8.59 1.26
N ILE A 197 3.78 -8.85 0.61
CA ILE A 197 5.09 -9.11 1.24
C ILE A 197 6.10 -8.14 0.65
N ALA A 198 6.81 -7.41 1.50
CA ALA A 198 7.95 -6.59 1.09
C ALA A 198 9.13 -6.82 2.02
N ILE A 199 10.34 -6.78 1.48
CA ILE A 199 11.57 -6.79 2.27
C ILE A 199 12.32 -5.49 1.98
N LEU A 200 12.60 -4.78 3.06
CA LEU A 200 13.36 -3.54 3.07
C LEU A 200 14.72 -3.78 3.71
N ASP A 201 15.75 -3.09 3.22
CA ASP A 201 17.01 -2.92 3.91
C ASP A 201 17.51 -1.49 3.71
N GLN A 202 17.82 -0.80 4.81
CA GLN A 202 18.22 0.61 4.80
C GLN A 202 17.26 1.47 3.96
N GLN A 203 15.96 1.28 4.15
CA GLN A 203 14.86 1.94 3.42
C GLN A 203 14.81 1.66 1.90
N LYS A 204 15.58 0.70 1.40
CA LYS A 204 15.50 0.24 0.01
C LYS A 204 14.60 -0.98 -0.10
N LEU A 205 13.73 -0.99 -1.08
CA LEU A 205 12.86 -2.13 -1.35
C LEU A 205 13.64 -3.19 -2.16
N LEU A 206 13.86 -4.35 -1.55
CA LEU A 206 14.63 -5.44 -2.14
C LEU A 206 13.76 -6.56 -2.69
N LEU A 207 12.57 -6.77 -2.10
CA LEU A 207 11.59 -7.74 -2.57
C LEU A 207 10.19 -7.17 -2.42
N PHE A 208 9.32 -7.45 -3.38
CA PHE A 208 7.90 -7.16 -3.30
C PHE A 208 7.11 -8.28 -3.97
N ARG A 209 6.11 -8.81 -3.28
CA ARG A 209 5.18 -9.82 -3.79
C ARG A 209 3.78 -9.54 -3.28
N THR A 210 2.79 -9.80 -4.12
CA THR A 210 1.38 -9.85 -3.74
C THR A 210 0.89 -11.25 -4.05
N LEU A 211 0.47 -11.98 -3.04
CA LEU A 211 -0.07 -13.32 -3.12
C LEU A 211 -1.60 -13.24 -3.02
N GLU A 212 -2.30 -14.10 -3.73
CA GLU A 212 -3.74 -14.25 -3.54
C GLU A 212 -4.02 -14.87 -2.16
N ASN A 213 -4.89 -14.24 -1.40
CA ASN A 213 -5.32 -14.72 -0.09
C ASN A 213 -6.75 -15.23 -0.15
N THR A 214 -6.90 -16.53 -0.18
CA THR A 214 -8.22 -17.21 -0.20
C THR A 214 -8.83 -17.38 1.18
N ARG A 215 -8.09 -17.12 2.25
CA ARG A 215 -8.52 -17.26 3.66
C ARG A 215 -8.94 -15.94 4.28
N GLY A 216 -8.64 -14.81 3.61
CA GLY A 216 -8.90 -13.47 4.13
C GLY A 216 -8.25 -13.26 5.50
N LEU A 217 -8.93 -12.56 6.38
CA LEU A 217 -8.45 -12.25 7.73
C LEU A 217 -8.54 -13.42 8.72
N THR A 218 -8.99 -14.60 8.28
CA THR A 218 -9.04 -15.82 9.12
C THR A 218 -7.81 -16.72 8.97
N ILE A 219 -6.81 -16.28 8.20
CA ILE A 219 -5.53 -16.97 8.07
C ILE A 219 -4.87 -17.15 9.44
N THR A 220 -4.44 -18.36 9.78
CA THR A 220 -3.72 -18.60 11.03
C THR A 220 -2.26 -18.16 10.96
N GLY A 221 -1.61 -18.01 12.12
CA GLY A 221 -0.20 -17.66 12.17
C GLY A 221 0.71 -18.65 11.46
N GLU A 222 0.43 -19.96 11.59
CA GLU A 222 1.17 -21.03 10.93
C GLU A 222 0.99 -20.96 9.41
N GLN A 223 -0.25 -20.77 8.96
CA GLN A 223 -0.55 -20.63 7.53
C GLN A 223 0.12 -19.40 6.92
N LEU A 224 0.11 -18.28 7.62
CA LEU A 224 0.80 -17.08 7.18
C LEU A 224 2.31 -17.29 7.09
N ALA A 225 2.90 -17.95 8.09
CA ALA A 225 4.31 -18.26 8.10
C ALA A 225 4.69 -19.17 6.91
N GLU A 226 3.88 -20.19 6.61
CA GLU A 226 4.07 -21.06 5.44
C GLU A 226 3.99 -20.29 4.12
N GLU A 227 3.03 -19.37 3.95
CA GLU A 227 2.88 -18.54 2.75
C GLU A 227 4.07 -17.59 2.53
N VAL A 228 4.61 -17.05 3.61
CA VAL A 228 5.70 -16.06 3.58
C VAL A 228 7.07 -16.72 3.40
N TYR A 229 7.25 -17.93 3.89
CA TYR A 229 8.53 -18.63 3.93
C TYR A 229 9.29 -18.70 2.59
N PRO A 230 8.66 -19.00 1.45
CA PRO A 230 9.36 -19.01 0.17
C PRO A 230 10.00 -17.65 -0.20
N SER A 231 9.40 -16.54 0.28
CA SER A 231 9.93 -15.20 0.06
C SER A 231 11.15 -14.91 0.94
N VAL A 232 11.14 -15.42 2.18
CA VAL A 232 12.27 -15.32 3.10
C VAL A 232 13.47 -16.12 2.57
N VAL A 233 13.25 -17.39 2.16
CA VAL A 233 14.32 -18.24 1.59
C VAL A 233 14.89 -17.60 0.34
N PHE A 234 14.04 -17.16 -0.59
CA PHE A 234 14.51 -16.47 -1.80
C PHE A 234 15.38 -15.26 -1.49
N PHE A 235 14.98 -14.46 -0.48
CA PHE A 235 15.75 -13.29 -0.07
C PHE A 235 17.10 -13.69 0.52
N GLN A 236 17.14 -14.67 1.43
CA GLN A 236 18.36 -15.16 2.04
C GLN A 236 19.34 -15.72 1.00
N ASP A 237 18.84 -16.52 0.06
CA ASP A 237 19.67 -17.11 -1.01
C ASP A 237 20.20 -16.04 -1.99
N THR A 238 19.39 -15.00 -2.27
CA THR A 238 19.76 -13.97 -3.25
C THR A 238 20.70 -12.90 -2.68
N TYR A 239 20.45 -12.47 -1.44
CA TYR A 239 21.17 -11.35 -0.83
C TYR A 239 22.17 -11.76 0.23
N HIS A 240 22.15 -13.02 0.67
CA HIS A 240 22.99 -13.55 1.76
C HIS A 240 22.84 -12.78 3.07
N LEU A 241 21.63 -12.26 3.32
CA LEU A 241 21.23 -11.51 4.50
C LEU A 241 20.12 -12.23 5.25
N ASN A 242 20.08 -12.05 6.57
CA ASN A 242 19.00 -12.57 7.41
C ASN A 242 17.99 -11.47 7.73
N ILE A 243 16.73 -11.83 7.84
CA ILE A 243 15.67 -10.94 8.34
C ILE A 243 15.87 -10.78 9.84
N GLY A 244 16.05 -9.55 10.29
CA GLY A 244 16.19 -9.22 11.73
C GLY A 244 14.87 -8.80 12.36
N GLN A 245 13.95 -8.27 11.58
CA GLN A 245 12.68 -7.72 12.04
C GLN A 245 11.54 -8.07 11.09
N ILE A 246 10.35 -8.34 11.64
CA ILE A 246 9.13 -8.57 10.88
C ILE A 246 8.06 -7.61 11.40
N PHE A 247 7.47 -6.84 10.48
CA PHE A 247 6.31 -6.00 10.73
C PHE A 247 5.06 -6.64 10.13
N VAL A 248 4.00 -6.73 10.93
CA VAL A 248 2.71 -7.32 10.49
C VAL A 248 1.62 -6.25 10.55
N ALA A 249 0.81 -6.19 9.49
CA ALA A 249 -0.39 -5.38 9.40
C ALA A 249 -1.56 -6.18 8.81
N GLY A 250 -2.78 -5.73 9.05
CA GLY A 250 -3.99 -6.31 8.48
C GLY A 250 -4.56 -7.50 9.25
N LEU A 251 -3.94 -7.92 10.34
CA LEU A 251 -4.45 -9.00 11.19
C LEU A 251 -4.82 -8.51 12.58
N PRO A 252 -5.98 -8.93 13.10
CA PRO A 252 -6.32 -8.70 14.50
C PRO A 252 -5.32 -9.50 15.36
N GLU A 253 -4.61 -8.77 16.21
CA GLU A 253 -3.56 -9.32 17.07
C GLU A 253 -2.45 -10.00 16.27
N SER A 254 -1.42 -9.26 15.93
CA SER A 254 -0.16 -9.83 15.40
C SER A 254 0.41 -10.93 16.31
N GLY A 255 -0.07 -10.99 17.56
CA GLY A 255 0.25 -12.02 18.54
C GLY A 255 -0.03 -13.44 18.08
N GLY A 256 -1.06 -13.68 17.26
CA GLY A 256 -1.33 -15.01 16.70
C GLY A 256 -0.30 -15.46 15.64
N ALA A 257 0.22 -14.51 14.83
CA ALA A 257 1.21 -14.79 13.80
C ALA A 257 2.66 -14.75 14.32
N ALA A 258 2.92 -13.96 15.35
CA ALA A 258 4.27 -13.71 15.86
C ALA A 258 5.04 -14.98 16.29
N PRO A 259 4.46 -15.95 17.01
CA PRO A 259 5.17 -17.17 17.41
C PRO A 259 5.64 -17.99 16.21
N ALA A 260 4.75 -18.19 15.20
CA ALA A 260 5.06 -18.99 14.02
C ALA A 260 6.12 -18.30 13.13
N LEU A 261 5.98 -17.00 12.88
CA LEU A 261 6.96 -16.23 12.11
C LEU A 261 8.33 -16.20 12.81
N ARG A 262 8.35 -16.01 14.14
CA ARG A 262 9.60 -16.04 14.93
C ARG A 262 10.26 -17.40 14.90
N ALA A 263 9.49 -18.47 15.07
CA ALA A 263 10.02 -19.84 15.04
C ALA A 263 10.69 -20.17 13.70
N GLN A 264 10.16 -19.63 12.60
CA GLN A 264 10.63 -19.90 11.26
C GLN A 264 11.84 -19.04 10.85
N THR A 265 11.92 -17.81 11.34
CA THR A 265 12.93 -16.82 10.87
C THR A 265 13.97 -16.44 11.93
N GLY A 266 13.65 -16.62 13.22
CA GLY A 266 14.43 -16.08 14.33
C GLY A 266 14.29 -14.56 14.53
N ALA A 267 13.51 -13.88 13.68
CA ALA A 267 13.36 -12.43 13.72
C ALA A 267 12.41 -11.95 14.82
N GLU A 268 12.58 -10.69 15.25
CA GLU A 268 11.60 -10.02 16.09
C GLU A 268 10.35 -9.67 15.29
N VAL A 269 9.17 -9.92 15.87
CA VAL A 269 7.88 -9.67 15.21
C VAL A 269 7.11 -8.60 16.00
N SER A 270 6.67 -7.56 15.29
CA SER A 270 5.89 -6.46 15.84
C SER A 270 4.78 -6.02 14.88
N GLU A 271 3.83 -5.26 15.39
CA GLU A 271 2.85 -4.58 14.55
C GLU A 271 3.51 -3.44 13.78
N LEU A 272 3.10 -3.27 12.51
CA LEU A 272 3.61 -2.19 11.66
C LEU A 272 3.16 -0.81 12.16
N VAL A 273 1.94 -0.73 12.66
CA VAL A 273 1.35 0.50 13.23
C VAL A 273 1.04 0.27 14.69
N THR A 274 1.51 1.17 15.53
CA THR A 274 1.27 1.14 16.98
C THR A 274 0.12 2.07 17.37
N ALA A 275 -0.53 1.81 18.50
CA ALA A 275 -1.59 2.66 19.03
C ALA A 275 -1.14 4.12 19.26
N SER A 276 0.14 4.35 19.56
CA SER A 276 0.70 5.69 19.75
C SER A 276 0.69 6.56 18.50
N GLN A 277 0.67 5.95 17.30
CA GLN A 277 0.61 6.68 16.02
C GLN A 277 -0.80 7.14 15.67
N LEU A 278 -1.83 6.64 16.33
CA LEU A 278 -3.23 6.97 16.03
C LEU A 278 -3.80 8.16 16.82
N GLY A 279 -3.08 8.71 17.79
CA GLY A 279 -3.55 9.85 18.59
C GLY A 279 -4.77 9.55 19.47
N GLY A 280 -5.26 10.58 20.17
CA GLY A 280 -6.33 10.43 21.18
C GLY A 280 -7.74 10.13 20.65
N SER A 281 -7.99 10.29 19.33
CA SER A 281 -9.30 9.99 18.71
C SER A 281 -9.45 8.53 18.27
N ALA A 282 -8.42 7.73 18.38
CA ALA A 282 -8.31 6.39 17.82
C ALA A 282 -8.99 5.28 18.62
N GLY A 283 -9.71 5.59 19.68
CA GLY A 283 -10.29 4.58 20.59
C GLY A 283 -11.26 3.57 19.95
N THR A 284 -11.60 3.71 18.68
CA THR A 284 -12.57 2.84 18.01
C THR A 284 -12.01 2.07 16.79
N ILE A 285 -10.83 2.46 16.25
CA ILE A 285 -10.27 1.82 15.07
C ILE A 285 -9.00 1.05 15.45
N ALA A 286 -8.98 -0.22 15.12
CA ALA A 286 -7.83 -1.07 15.39
C ALA A 286 -6.61 -0.62 14.56
N ASN A 287 -5.47 -0.43 15.23
CA ASN A 287 -4.21 0.03 14.62
C ASN A 287 -3.73 -0.87 13.48
N TRP A 288 -3.91 -2.18 13.58
CA TRP A 288 -3.52 -3.14 12.55
C TRP A 288 -4.21 -2.92 11.20
N ARG A 289 -5.35 -2.19 11.15
CA ARG A 289 -6.06 -1.82 9.92
C ARG A 289 -5.54 -0.55 9.26
N MET A 290 -4.77 0.27 9.98
CA MET A 290 -4.44 1.65 9.58
C MET A 290 -3.12 1.78 8.82
N ALA A 291 -2.50 0.68 8.42
CA ALA A 291 -1.14 0.69 7.86
C ALA A 291 -1.01 1.55 6.60
N GLY A 292 -1.93 1.45 5.65
CA GLY A 292 -1.90 2.25 4.43
C GLY A 292 -2.12 3.74 4.71
N VAL A 293 -3.06 4.07 5.59
CA VAL A 293 -3.35 5.46 5.97
C VAL A 293 -2.18 6.07 6.74
N VAL A 294 -1.68 5.39 7.78
CA VAL A 294 -0.56 5.87 8.61
C VAL A 294 0.70 6.04 7.77
N GLY A 295 1.07 5.00 7.02
CA GLY A 295 2.29 5.04 6.21
C GLY A 295 2.25 6.11 5.11
N SER A 296 1.08 6.34 4.49
CA SER A 296 0.94 7.40 3.49
C SER A 296 1.04 8.82 4.07
N LEU A 297 0.70 9.01 5.33
CA LEU A 297 0.70 10.34 5.98
C LEU A 297 2.00 10.65 6.74
N LEU A 298 2.58 9.65 7.42
CA LEU A 298 3.72 9.84 8.32
C LEU A 298 5.09 9.58 7.66
N SER A 299 5.11 9.17 6.37
CA SER A 299 6.35 8.95 5.58
C SER A 299 7.01 10.24 5.12
#